data_ea01dae58530afe17059e3645e4901d9
#
_entry.id   ea01dae58530afe17059e3645e4901d9
#
_cell.length_a   1.000
_cell.length_b   1.000
_cell.length_c   1.000
_cell.angle_alpha   90.00
_cell.angle_beta   90.00
_cell.angle_gamma   90.00
#
_symmetry.space_group_name_H-M   'P 1'
#
loop_
_entity.id
_entity.type
_entity.pdbx_description
1 polymer ?
#
loop_
_entity_poly.entity_id
_entity_poly.type
_entity_poly.pdbx_seq_one_letter_code
_entity_poly.pdbx_strand_id
1 'polypeptide(L)'
;TTIVQTTFPVPWKNDRVIYLNFDLWMNLPKGQRDLVMLRTVNWLCEIKWFKLSINQGIFGVGLVGIISQLTEADVLGILVAGCLTAIGSMRIWQNNHSTEVELAADEMAIRMATRRGYQAPEAANHLLQGIESVAKIEGRNNFNFTELIRTQNLRAIAGLSPVGVPEKVRKE
;
A
#
# COMPACT_ATOMS: atom_id res chain seq x y z
N THR A 1 -6.87 17.73 7.55
CA THR A 1 -7.28 17.89 6.14
C THR A 1 -6.22 17.26 5.28
N THR A 2 -6.57 16.21 4.52
CA THR A 2 -5.62 15.45 3.67
C THR A 2 -5.66 15.97 2.24
N ILE A 3 -4.51 15.94 1.55
CA ILE A 3 -4.38 16.35 0.13
C ILE A 3 -4.96 15.28 -0.78
N VAL A 4 -4.57 14.03 -0.55
CA VAL A 4 -5.01 12.85 -1.30
C VAL A 4 -5.56 11.83 -0.34
N GLN A 5 -6.78 11.39 -0.55
CA GLN A 5 -7.41 10.34 0.22
C GLN A 5 -7.91 9.25 -0.72
N THR A 6 -7.63 8.00 -0.38
CA THR A 6 -8.11 6.84 -1.10
C THR A 6 -8.90 5.95 -0.17
N THR A 7 -9.98 5.37 -0.67
CA THR A 7 -10.64 4.28 0.05
C THR A 7 -9.90 2.98 -0.22
N PHE A 8 -9.70 2.19 0.83
CA PHE A 8 -9.10 0.87 0.67
C PHE A 8 -9.98 0.03 -0.27
N PRO A 9 -9.43 -0.48 -1.38
CA PRO A 9 -10.22 -1.24 -2.33
C PRO A 9 -10.69 -2.55 -1.72
N VAL A 10 -11.98 -2.84 -1.80
CA VAL A 10 -12.60 -4.09 -1.36
C VAL A 10 -12.90 -5.00 -2.57
N PRO A 11 -12.85 -6.34 -2.43
CA PRO A 11 -12.88 -7.26 -3.56
C PRO A 11 -14.19 -7.26 -4.36
N TRP A 12 -15.29 -6.85 -3.73
CA TRP A 12 -16.62 -6.79 -4.36
C TRP A 12 -16.95 -5.42 -4.97
N LYS A 13 -16.04 -4.43 -4.86
CA LYS A 13 -16.23 -3.10 -5.41
C LYS A 13 -15.13 -2.82 -6.43
N ASN A 14 -15.54 -2.66 -7.69
CA ASN A 14 -14.60 -2.41 -8.79
C ASN A 14 -14.08 -0.96 -8.80
N ASP A 15 -14.81 -0.03 -8.17
CA ASP A 15 -14.45 1.38 -8.16
C ASP A 15 -13.30 1.65 -7.19
N ARG A 16 -12.24 2.26 -7.71
CA ARG A 16 -11.07 2.71 -6.96
C ARG A 16 -11.05 4.22 -6.95
N VAL A 17 -11.70 4.80 -5.94
CA VAL A 17 -11.91 6.25 -5.87
C VAL A 17 -10.73 6.93 -5.21
N ILE A 18 -10.25 8.00 -5.84
CA ILE A 18 -9.23 8.91 -5.31
C ILE A 18 -9.90 10.26 -5.08
N TYR A 19 -9.90 10.73 -3.84
CA TYR A 19 -10.38 12.06 -3.48
C TYR A 19 -9.19 13.01 -3.41
N LEU A 20 -9.30 14.14 -4.11
CA LEU A 20 -8.27 15.19 -4.14
C LEU A 20 -8.84 16.48 -3.57
N ASN A 21 -8.12 17.06 -2.64
CA ASN A 21 -8.35 18.44 -2.24
C ASN A 21 -7.58 19.36 -3.18
N PHE A 22 -8.26 19.91 -4.18
CA PHE A 22 -7.62 20.72 -5.23
C PHE A 22 -6.92 21.98 -4.69
N ASP A 23 -7.45 22.62 -3.67
CA ASP A 23 -6.85 23.83 -3.09
C ASP A 23 -5.45 23.52 -2.50
N LEU A 24 -5.33 22.40 -1.81
CA LEU A 24 -4.05 21.96 -1.25
C LEU A 24 -3.15 21.31 -2.33
N TRP A 25 -3.75 20.57 -3.27
CA TRP A 25 -3.05 19.92 -4.37
C TRP A 25 -2.28 20.90 -5.26
N MET A 26 -2.87 22.06 -5.54
CA MET A 26 -2.24 23.08 -6.38
C MET A 26 -1.01 23.73 -5.75
N ASN A 27 -0.82 23.60 -4.44
CA ASN A 27 0.38 24.07 -3.75
C ASN A 27 1.62 23.18 -3.98
N LEU A 28 1.43 21.98 -4.55
CA LEU A 28 2.53 21.10 -4.90
C LEU A 28 3.08 21.46 -6.28
N PRO A 29 4.42 21.49 -6.48
CA PRO A 29 5.04 21.58 -7.79
C PRO A 29 4.62 20.45 -8.73
N LYS A 30 4.64 20.69 -10.04
CA LYS A 30 4.18 19.72 -11.05
C LYS A 30 4.81 18.34 -10.89
N GLY A 31 6.16 18.26 -10.77
CA GLY A 31 6.85 16.97 -10.61
C GLY A 31 6.39 16.19 -9.37
N GLN A 32 6.18 16.88 -8.26
CA GLN A 32 5.67 16.24 -7.03
C GLN A 32 4.23 15.74 -7.22
N ARG A 33 3.35 16.55 -7.85
CA ARG A 33 1.98 16.13 -8.18
C ARG A 33 1.95 14.89 -9.06
N ASP A 34 2.74 14.89 -10.13
CA ASP A 34 2.81 13.76 -11.07
C ASP A 34 3.23 12.47 -10.34
N LEU A 35 4.25 12.53 -9.52
CA LEU A 35 4.76 11.36 -8.80
C LEU A 35 3.82 10.90 -7.67
N VAL A 36 3.25 11.81 -6.90
CA VAL A 36 2.27 11.48 -5.85
C VAL A 36 1.04 10.82 -6.46
N MET A 37 0.54 11.32 -7.61
CA MET A 37 -0.59 10.72 -8.31
C MET A 37 -0.23 9.34 -8.87
N LEU A 38 0.90 9.21 -9.57
CA LEU A 38 1.37 7.93 -10.08
C LEU A 38 1.49 6.89 -8.99
N ARG A 39 2.08 7.26 -7.86
CA ARG A 39 2.21 6.39 -6.69
C ARG A 39 0.85 5.97 -6.16
N THR A 40 -0.08 6.90 -6.00
CA THR A 40 -1.42 6.62 -5.48
C THR A 40 -2.17 5.63 -6.37
N VAL A 41 -2.10 5.82 -7.69
CA VAL A 41 -2.72 4.90 -8.65
C VAL A 41 -2.04 3.52 -8.59
N ASN A 42 -0.71 3.46 -8.57
CA ASN A 42 0.00 2.19 -8.50
C ASN A 42 -0.26 1.45 -7.20
N TRP A 43 -0.33 2.15 -6.06
CA TRP A 43 -0.70 1.55 -4.79
C TRP A 43 -2.09 0.90 -4.85
N LEU A 44 -3.08 1.59 -5.41
CA LEU A 44 -4.41 1.02 -5.61
C LEU A 44 -4.39 -0.20 -6.54
N CYS A 45 -3.47 -0.24 -7.52
CA CYS A 45 -3.34 -1.36 -8.45
C CYS A 45 -2.60 -2.56 -7.84
N GLU A 46 -1.64 -2.32 -6.92
CA GLU A 46 -0.87 -3.39 -6.25
C GLU A 46 -1.69 -4.16 -5.22
N ILE A 47 -2.73 -3.56 -4.64
CA ILE A 47 -3.63 -4.26 -3.73
C ILE A 47 -4.41 -5.32 -4.50
N LYS A 48 -3.97 -6.57 -4.36
CA LYS A 48 -4.57 -7.75 -4.99
C LYS A 48 -5.16 -8.65 -3.92
N TRP A 49 -6.49 -8.67 -3.82
CA TRP A 49 -7.20 -9.54 -2.88
C TRP A 49 -7.02 -11.03 -3.17
N PHE A 50 -6.85 -11.38 -4.44
CA PHE A 50 -6.75 -12.77 -4.92
C PHE A 50 -5.34 -13.11 -5.43
N LYS A 51 -4.30 -12.87 -4.61
CA LYS A 51 -3.03 -13.55 -4.83
C LYS A 51 -3.15 -14.95 -4.24
N LEU A 52 -2.99 -15.99 -5.04
CA LEU A 52 -2.88 -17.38 -4.57
C LEU A 52 -1.73 -17.47 -3.56
N SER A 53 -2.04 -17.30 -2.29
CA SER A 53 -1.12 -17.40 -1.17
C SER A 53 -1.63 -18.45 -0.18
N ILE A 54 -0.72 -18.98 0.61
CA ILE A 54 -1.06 -19.95 1.67
C ILE A 54 -2.15 -19.38 2.59
N ASN A 55 -2.13 -18.08 2.87
CA ASN A 55 -3.13 -17.42 3.73
C ASN A 55 -4.55 -17.46 3.13
N GLN A 56 -4.67 -17.36 1.81
CA GLN A 56 -5.97 -17.52 1.11
C GLN A 56 -6.44 -18.96 1.11
N GLY A 57 -5.50 -19.91 1.02
CA GLY A 57 -5.80 -21.33 1.20
C GLY A 57 -6.39 -21.60 2.60
N ILE A 58 -5.77 -21.09 3.65
CA ILE A 58 -6.26 -21.21 5.04
C ILE A 58 -7.65 -20.59 5.18
N PHE A 59 -7.86 -19.38 4.63
CA PHE A 59 -9.15 -18.71 4.65
C PHE A 59 -10.23 -19.54 3.92
N GLY A 60 -9.91 -20.07 2.74
CA GLY A 60 -10.82 -20.91 1.96
C GLY A 60 -11.20 -22.21 2.67
N VAL A 61 -10.22 -22.91 3.25
CA VAL A 61 -10.44 -24.12 4.04
C VAL A 61 -11.31 -23.81 5.28
N GLY A 62 -11.05 -22.67 5.95
CA GLY A 62 -11.88 -22.23 7.07
C GLY A 62 -13.33 -21.99 6.68
N LEU A 63 -13.60 -21.33 5.56
CA LEU A 63 -14.96 -21.11 5.05
C LEU A 63 -15.69 -22.42 4.71
N VAL A 64 -15.02 -23.33 3.99
CA VAL A 64 -15.59 -24.64 3.67
C VAL A 64 -15.85 -25.42 4.95
N GLY A 65 -14.95 -25.35 5.93
CA GLY A 65 -15.15 -25.95 7.26
C GLY A 65 -16.37 -25.42 7.98
N ILE A 66 -16.59 -24.10 7.99
CA ILE A 66 -17.80 -23.50 8.60
C ILE A 66 -19.07 -24.05 7.93
N ILE A 67 -19.10 -24.09 6.59
CA ILE A 67 -20.27 -24.55 5.84
C ILE A 67 -20.56 -26.02 6.15
N SER A 68 -19.54 -26.90 6.20
CA SER A 68 -19.71 -28.31 6.50
C SER A 68 -20.18 -28.55 7.95
N GLN A 69 -19.63 -27.83 8.91
CA GLN A 69 -19.97 -27.97 10.32
C GLN A 69 -21.36 -27.39 10.67
N LEU A 70 -21.82 -26.41 9.91
CA LEU A 70 -23.21 -25.91 10.02
C LEU A 70 -24.23 -26.98 9.68
N THR A 71 -23.95 -27.89 8.77
CA THR A 71 -24.83 -28.99 8.38
C THR A 71 -24.88 -30.09 9.46
N GLU A 72 -23.83 -30.27 10.23
CA GLU A 72 -23.70 -31.28 11.27
C GLU A 72 -24.04 -30.74 12.68
N ALA A 73 -24.35 -29.44 12.79
CA ALA A 73 -24.62 -28.74 14.06
C ALA A 73 -23.49 -28.89 15.13
N ASP A 74 -22.24 -29.08 14.66
CA ASP A 74 -21.08 -29.21 15.54
C ASP A 74 -20.52 -27.83 15.94
N VAL A 75 -20.87 -27.42 17.16
CA VAL A 75 -20.44 -26.13 17.74
C VAL A 75 -18.92 -25.99 17.83
N LEU A 76 -18.23 -27.08 18.16
CA LEU A 76 -16.76 -27.05 18.26
C LEU A 76 -16.09 -26.87 16.90
N GLY A 77 -16.57 -27.57 15.90
CA GLY A 77 -16.10 -27.44 14.53
C GLY A 77 -16.33 -26.05 13.97
N ILE A 78 -17.49 -25.44 14.25
CA ILE A 78 -17.79 -24.05 13.85
C ILE A 78 -16.81 -23.06 14.49
N LEU A 79 -16.49 -23.23 15.79
CA LEU A 79 -15.54 -22.37 16.48
C LEU A 79 -14.12 -22.46 15.87
N VAL A 80 -13.63 -23.68 15.64
CA VAL A 80 -12.31 -23.91 15.04
C VAL A 80 -12.23 -23.31 13.61
N ALA A 81 -13.23 -23.60 12.77
CA ALA A 81 -13.29 -23.08 11.41
C ALA A 81 -13.45 -21.55 11.41
N GLY A 82 -14.18 -20.97 12.34
CA GLY A 82 -14.33 -19.53 12.54
C GLY A 82 -13.01 -18.86 12.92
N CYS A 83 -12.25 -19.44 13.84
CA CYS A 83 -10.91 -18.96 14.20
C CYS A 83 -9.95 -18.98 13.02
N LEU A 84 -9.91 -20.06 12.23
CA LEU A 84 -9.06 -20.15 11.03
C LEU A 84 -9.45 -19.09 9.99
N THR A 85 -10.73 -18.87 9.78
CA THR A 85 -11.22 -17.83 8.85
C THR A 85 -10.82 -16.44 9.34
N ALA A 86 -10.95 -16.15 10.64
CA ALA A 86 -10.56 -14.87 11.21
C ALA A 86 -9.05 -14.62 11.09
N ILE A 87 -8.23 -15.62 11.39
CA ILE A 87 -6.76 -15.54 11.24
C ILE A 87 -6.39 -15.30 9.77
N GLY A 88 -6.98 -16.06 8.84
CA GLY A 88 -6.74 -15.89 7.41
C GLY A 88 -7.12 -14.50 6.91
N SER A 89 -8.28 -13.98 7.32
CA SER A 89 -8.75 -12.63 6.98
C SER A 89 -7.79 -11.56 7.49
N MET A 90 -7.38 -11.67 8.75
CA MET A 90 -6.47 -10.70 9.38
C MET A 90 -5.09 -10.70 8.70
N ARG A 91 -4.57 -11.87 8.31
CA ARG A 91 -3.30 -12.00 7.57
C ARG A 91 -3.38 -11.40 6.18
N ILE A 92 -4.48 -11.62 5.47
CA ILE A 92 -4.71 -11.01 4.15
C ILE A 92 -4.75 -9.48 4.28
N TRP A 93 -5.45 -8.97 5.30
CA TRP A 93 -5.54 -7.53 5.55
C TRP A 93 -4.19 -6.91 5.91
N GLN A 94 -3.42 -7.52 6.81
CA GLN A 94 -2.08 -7.10 7.19
C GLN A 94 -1.12 -7.08 5.99
N ASN A 95 -1.17 -8.12 5.15
CA ASN A 95 -0.28 -8.23 3.98
C ASN A 95 -0.55 -7.12 2.95
N ASN A 96 -1.80 -6.70 2.78
CA ASN A 96 -2.18 -5.60 1.89
C ASN A 96 -1.85 -4.20 2.44
N HIS A 97 -1.53 -4.09 3.73
CA HIS A 97 -1.07 -2.85 4.40
C HIS A 97 0.42 -2.91 4.75
N SER A 98 1.16 -3.85 4.16
CA SER A 98 2.58 -4.03 4.47
C SER A 98 3.44 -2.93 3.86
N THR A 99 4.58 -2.66 4.49
CA THR A 99 5.62 -1.76 3.97
C THR A 99 6.10 -2.18 2.57
N GLU A 100 6.05 -3.48 2.26
CA GLU A 100 6.39 -4.03 0.94
C GLU A 100 5.50 -3.47 -0.16
N VAL A 101 4.17 -3.43 0.05
CA VAL A 101 3.20 -2.87 -0.92
C VAL A 101 3.46 -1.38 -1.15
N GLU A 102 3.80 -0.65 -0.10
CA GLU A 102 4.11 0.78 -0.18
C GLU A 102 5.39 1.04 -0.98
N LEU A 103 6.46 0.25 -0.73
CA LEU A 103 7.72 0.35 -1.48
C LEU A 103 7.54 -0.07 -2.94
N ALA A 104 6.78 -1.14 -3.20
CA ALA A 104 6.48 -1.58 -4.56
C ALA A 104 5.71 -0.51 -5.35
N ALA A 105 4.77 0.19 -4.71
CA ALA A 105 4.03 1.29 -5.32
C ALA A 105 4.96 2.47 -5.67
N ASP A 106 5.92 2.80 -4.81
CA ASP A 106 6.92 3.84 -5.06
C ASP A 106 7.82 3.47 -6.25
N GLU A 107 8.34 2.25 -6.29
CA GLU A 107 9.19 1.75 -7.38
C GLU A 107 8.43 1.73 -8.71
N MET A 108 7.17 1.31 -8.70
CA MET A 108 6.33 1.31 -9.88
C MET A 108 6.03 2.74 -10.36
N ALA A 109 5.79 3.68 -9.43
CA ALA A 109 5.60 5.09 -9.77
C ALA A 109 6.82 5.68 -10.47
N ILE A 110 8.03 5.40 -9.96
CA ILE A 110 9.29 5.82 -10.58
C ILE A 110 9.42 5.20 -11.98
N ARG A 111 9.16 3.90 -12.12
CA ARG A 111 9.19 3.20 -13.42
C ARG A 111 8.19 3.78 -14.43
N MET A 112 7.00 4.15 -13.99
CA MET A 112 6.02 4.81 -14.85
C MET A 112 6.42 6.24 -15.20
N ALA A 113 7.06 6.96 -14.28
CA ALA A 113 7.59 8.29 -14.52
C ALA A 113 8.71 8.27 -15.57
N THR A 114 9.57 7.25 -15.59
CA THR A 114 10.61 7.12 -16.62
C THR A 114 10.03 6.96 -18.02
N ARG A 115 8.88 6.31 -18.16
CA ARG A 115 8.15 6.23 -19.44
C ARG A 115 7.57 7.58 -19.88
N ARG A 116 7.46 8.55 -18.97
CA ARG A 116 6.98 9.92 -19.21
C ARG A 116 8.12 10.92 -19.37
N GLY A 117 9.38 10.46 -19.43
CA GLY A 117 10.56 11.28 -19.69
C GLY A 117 11.32 11.75 -18.46
N TYR A 118 10.91 11.37 -17.24
CA TYR A 118 11.70 11.63 -16.04
C TYR A 118 12.90 10.69 -15.95
N GLN A 119 14.02 11.18 -15.41
CA GLN A 119 15.11 10.28 -15.01
C GLN A 119 14.76 9.61 -13.68
N ALA A 120 15.17 8.35 -13.47
CA ALA A 120 14.82 7.61 -12.25
C ALA A 120 15.25 8.30 -10.95
N PRO A 121 16.47 8.85 -10.82
CA PRO A 121 16.86 9.63 -9.64
C PRO A 121 16.04 10.90 -9.45
N GLU A 122 15.71 11.60 -10.54
CA GLU A 122 14.86 12.78 -10.52
C GLU A 122 13.45 12.45 -10.06
N ALA A 123 12.84 11.39 -10.61
CA ALA A 123 11.54 10.92 -10.20
C ALA A 123 11.50 10.54 -8.71
N ALA A 124 12.53 9.83 -8.23
CA ALA A 124 12.66 9.49 -6.82
C ALA A 124 12.76 10.74 -5.93
N ASN A 125 13.53 11.75 -6.35
CA ASN A 125 13.64 13.01 -5.64
C ASN A 125 12.32 13.80 -5.62
N HIS A 126 11.59 13.86 -6.73
CA HIS A 126 10.26 14.47 -6.76
C HIS A 126 9.25 13.75 -5.87
N LEU A 127 9.29 12.42 -5.80
CA LEU A 127 8.42 11.67 -4.90
C LEU A 127 8.80 11.87 -3.43
N LEU A 128 10.10 11.89 -3.11
CA LEU A 128 10.61 12.19 -1.77
C LEU A 128 10.15 13.57 -1.30
N GLN A 129 10.40 14.60 -2.11
CA GLN A 129 9.94 15.96 -1.82
C GLN A 129 8.41 16.05 -1.76
N GLY A 130 7.69 15.24 -2.55
CA GLY A 130 6.24 15.13 -2.50
C GLY A 130 5.74 14.65 -1.15
N ILE A 131 6.36 13.60 -0.57
CA ILE A 131 6.03 13.11 0.77
C ILE A 131 6.26 14.21 1.82
N GLU A 132 7.41 14.89 1.76
CA GLU A 132 7.75 15.96 2.69
C GLU A 132 6.79 17.17 2.57
N SER A 133 6.47 17.57 1.35
CA SER A 133 5.54 18.69 1.07
C SER A 133 4.12 18.38 1.50
N VAL A 134 3.64 17.15 1.24
CA VAL A 134 2.32 16.68 1.67
C VAL A 134 2.22 16.73 3.19
N ALA A 135 3.21 16.18 3.91
CA ALA A 135 3.22 16.21 5.38
C ALA A 135 3.19 17.65 5.92
N LYS A 136 3.98 18.54 5.33
CA LYS A 136 4.02 19.96 5.72
C LYS A 136 2.69 20.68 5.48
N ILE A 137 2.07 20.49 4.32
CA ILE A 137 0.79 21.13 3.96
C ILE A 137 -0.35 20.60 4.83
N GLU A 138 -0.31 19.31 5.19
CA GLU A 138 -1.27 18.68 6.10
C GLU A 138 -1.05 19.04 7.58
N GLY A 139 0.03 19.78 7.91
CA GLY A 139 0.37 20.17 9.26
C GLY A 139 0.92 19.04 10.12
N ARG A 140 1.45 17.98 9.51
CA ARG A 140 2.05 16.84 10.19
C ARG A 140 3.53 17.10 10.45
N ASN A 141 3.93 17.07 11.72
CA ASN A 141 5.34 17.29 12.11
C ASN A 141 6.19 16.01 12.08
N ASN A 142 5.54 14.84 12.08
CA ASN A 142 6.23 13.56 12.15
C ASN A 142 5.78 12.65 11.00
N PHE A 143 6.75 11.91 10.43
CA PHE A 143 6.49 10.79 9.53
C PHE A 143 6.14 9.55 10.34
N ASN A 144 5.22 8.74 9.82
CA ASN A 144 5.00 7.41 10.35
C ASN A 144 6.15 6.46 9.95
N PHE A 145 6.21 5.28 10.56
CA PHE A 145 7.28 4.31 10.32
C PHE A 145 7.42 3.94 8.83
N THR A 146 6.32 3.72 8.15
CA THR A 146 6.30 3.39 6.73
C THR A 146 6.81 4.56 5.87
N GLU A 147 6.41 5.79 6.18
CA GLU A 147 6.92 6.98 5.50
C GLU A 147 8.43 7.15 5.69
N LEU A 148 8.96 6.86 6.88
CA LEU A 148 10.41 6.90 7.13
C LEU A 148 11.17 5.87 6.27
N ILE A 149 10.68 4.64 6.19
CA ILE A 149 11.29 3.61 5.34
C ILE A 149 11.23 4.02 3.87
N ARG A 150 10.08 4.53 3.41
CA ARG A 150 9.90 5.01 2.04
C ARG A 150 10.85 6.16 1.71
N THR A 151 10.96 7.17 2.58
CA THR A 151 11.88 8.30 2.36
C THR A 151 13.33 7.83 2.32
N GLN A 152 13.73 6.86 3.15
CA GLN A 152 15.08 6.30 3.11
C GLN A 152 15.34 5.54 1.80
N ASN A 153 14.39 4.73 1.32
CA ASN A 153 14.51 4.04 0.03
C ASN A 153 14.59 5.03 -1.15
N LEU A 154 13.75 6.06 -1.13
CA LEU A 154 13.76 7.09 -2.17
C LEU A 154 15.07 7.91 -2.17
N ARG A 155 15.63 8.21 -1.01
CA ARG A 155 16.97 8.86 -0.91
C ARG A 155 18.06 8.00 -1.52
N ALA A 156 18.01 6.68 -1.32
CA ALA A 156 18.98 5.77 -1.93
C ALA A 156 18.83 5.75 -3.47
N ILE A 157 17.61 5.68 -3.99
CA ILE A 157 17.34 5.69 -5.45
C ILE A 157 17.73 7.05 -6.08
N ALA A 158 17.49 8.14 -5.37
CA ALA A 158 17.88 9.50 -5.80
C ALA A 158 19.39 9.76 -5.72
N GLY A 159 20.19 8.83 -5.17
CA GLY A 159 21.63 9.00 -4.98
C GLY A 159 22.00 9.96 -3.82
N LEU A 160 21.05 10.28 -2.95
CA LEU A 160 21.24 11.18 -1.80
C LEU A 160 21.74 10.45 -0.55
N SER A 161 21.68 9.13 -0.53
CA SER A 161 22.14 8.29 0.57
C SER A 161 22.78 7.01 0.02
N PRO A 162 23.94 6.57 0.54
CA PRO A 162 24.59 5.33 0.14
C PRO A 162 23.88 4.09 0.72
N VAL A 163 22.97 4.27 1.69
CA VAL A 163 22.32 3.17 2.43
C VAL A 163 20.88 3.05 1.97
N GLY A 164 20.58 1.95 1.26
CA GLY A 164 19.22 1.55 0.94
C GLY A 164 18.52 0.83 2.10
N VAL A 165 17.24 0.52 1.92
CA VAL A 165 16.47 -0.26 2.90
C VAL A 165 16.93 -1.73 2.86
N PRO A 166 17.28 -2.34 4.02
CA PRO A 166 17.66 -3.74 4.07
C PRO A 166 16.55 -4.68 3.57
N GLU A 167 16.92 -5.77 2.88
CA GLU A 167 15.95 -6.74 2.35
C GLU A 167 15.03 -7.36 3.41
N LYS A 168 15.49 -7.47 4.67
CA LYS A 168 14.66 -7.98 5.77
C LYS A 168 13.44 -7.11 6.04
N VAL A 169 13.60 -5.80 6.00
CA VAL A 169 12.50 -4.83 6.23
C VAL A 169 11.58 -4.73 5.01
N ARG A 170 12.09 -5.12 3.84
CA ARG A 170 11.34 -5.11 2.58
C ARG A 170 10.35 -6.28 2.49
N LYS A 171 10.55 -7.37 3.27
CA LYS A 171 9.76 -8.62 3.24
C LYS A 171 8.84 -8.81 4.47
N GLU A 172 8.81 -7.88 5.41
CA GLU A 172 7.88 -7.84 6.54
C GLU A 172 6.59 -7.07 6.19
#